data_afd72433441975e968f46fc733248039
#
_entry.id   afd72433441975e968f46fc733248039
#
_cell.length_a   1.000
_cell.length_b   1.000
_cell.length_c   1.000
_cell.angle_alpha   90.00
_cell.angle_beta   90.00
_cell.angle_gamma   90.00
#
_symmetry.space_group_name_H-M   'P 1'
#
loop_
_entity.id
_entity.type
_entity.pdbx_description
1 polymer ?
#
loop_
_entity_poly.entity_id
_entity_poly.type
_entity_poly.pdbx_seq_one_letter_code
_entity_poly.pdbx_strand_id
1 'polypeptide(L)'
;MKKTFFIAFALLLLVLFSGCREDAPEQPSEALVTLEVKSPLGIEGQLSNLCGEIVSKAKGTKQTLTFEQNKARITLSQGASYTLHLTGDFATKGVLTTLEYSEDLVTKSEQSYTHTCQLTFVMPKESFVISEIFFAGTLNKNGEQYDEDKFIRITNNSPVTRYADGLALVRSTFQSDDKKEQIQPDVRSTHMPVSLVMQIPGEGTTYPVMPYESIILCHSAINHAAANPNSIDLSGANFEWMSEKGYTDSETPDNPQVPDMRLIFISDPYGDGVQNWAMSTNGQHTYALVDLQGLTAEALAKKYSYPYEEVMIIEGMDPMKMPGEPALQIPNEWILDAVNLSMKNDFQWLPVSEKLDAGYASVAPALGDDSRYGKKVVRKPLNETSKVLQDTNNSSEDFRAVNLK
;
A
#
# COMPACT_ATOMS: atom_id res chain seq x y z
N MET A 1 -79.92 -2.76 65.31
CA MET A 1 -79.03 -1.74 64.73
C MET A 1 -77.56 -2.16 64.81
N LYS A 2 -77.13 -3.19 64.08
CA LYS A 2 -75.72 -3.65 63.99
C LYS A 2 -75.48 -4.59 62.80
N LYS A 3 -76.01 -4.35 61.59
CA LYS A 3 -75.75 -5.16 60.40
C LYS A 3 -75.55 -4.40 59.09
N THR A 4 -75.49 -3.06 59.12
CA THR A 4 -75.43 -2.26 57.90
C THR A 4 -74.06 -1.50 57.71
N PHE A 5 -73.08 -1.75 58.56
CA PHE A 5 -71.78 -1.04 58.47
C PHE A 5 -70.66 -1.89 57.85
N PHE A 6 -70.89 -3.14 57.62
CA PHE A 6 -69.83 -4.08 57.04
C PHE A 6 -69.86 -4.17 55.56
N ILE A 7 -70.89 -3.70 54.85
CA ILE A 7 -70.99 -3.85 53.37
C ILE A 7 -70.38 -2.62 52.67
N ALA A 8 -70.30 -1.46 53.32
CA ALA A 8 -69.70 -0.26 52.71
C ALA A 8 -68.17 -0.27 52.71
N PHE A 9 -67.51 -1.07 53.55
CA PHE A 9 -66.06 -1.13 53.62
C PHE A 9 -65.44 -2.17 52.67
N ALA A 10 -66.23 -3.13 52.21
CA ALA A 10 -65.79 -4.14 51.24
C ALA A 10 -65.83 -3.66 49.78
N LEU A 11 -66.59 -2.60 49.48
CA LEU A 11 -66.65 -2.01 48.13
C LEU A 11 -65.58 -0.94 47.88
N LEU A 12 -64.93 -0.41 48.92
CA LEU A 12 -63.93 0.62 48.78
C LEU A 12 -62.51 0.03 48.62
N LEU A 13 -62.31 -1.29 48.83
CA LEU A 13 -61.06 -1.99 48.67
C LEU A 13 -60.88 -2.63 47.30
N LEU A 14 -61.90 -2.58 46.42
CA LEU A 14 -61.85 -3.17 45.06
C LEU A 14 -61.47 -2.16 43.97
N VAL A 15 -61.26 -0.87 44.30
CA VAL A 15 -60.89 0.20 43.32
C VAL A 15 -59.41 0.57 43.35
N LEU A 16 -58.62 -0.06 44.21
CA LEU A 16 -57.19 0.30 44.37
C LEU A 16 -56.19 -0.73 43.75
N PHE A 17 -56.70 -1.72 42.99
CA PHE A 17 -55.85 -2.67 42.22
C PHE A 17 -55.99 -2.53 40.69
N SER A 18 -56.32 -1.36 40.16
CA SER A 18 -55.93 -1.02 38.79
C SER A 18 -54.50 -0.50 38.83
N GLY A 19 -53.60 -1.39 39.31
CA GLY A 19 -52.14 -1.20 39.18
C GLY A 19 -51.78 -1.16 37.71
N CYS A 20 -51.04 -0.22 37.32
CA CYS A 20 -50.31 -0.15 36.07
C CYS A 20 -49.80 -1.55 35.71
N ARG A 21 -50.31 -2.14 34.62
CA ARG A 21 -49.53 -3.11 33.90
C ARG A 21 -48.35 -2.32 33.39
N GLU A 22 -47.18 -2.52 33.96
CA GLU A 22 -45.94 -2.29 33.26
C GLU A 22 -46.05 -3.15 31.97
N ASP A 23 -46.22 -2.50 30.85
CA ASP A 23 -46.07 -3.19 29.56
C ASP A 23 -44.68 -3.83 29.59
N ALA A 24 -44.63 -5.15 29.53
CA ALA A 24 -43.37 -5.86 29.38
C ALA A 24 -42.69 -5.23 28.16
N PRO A 25 -41.37 -4.93 28.21
CA PRO A 25 -40.70 -4.32 27.10
C PRO A 25 -40.97 -5.18 25.86
N GLU A 26 -41.54 -4.57 24.82
CA GLU A 26 -41.78 -5.25 23.55
C GLU A 26 -40.47 -5.88 23.12
N GLN A 27 -40.44 -7.19 23.00
CA GLN A 27 -39.27 -7.86 22.41
C GLN A 27 -39.12 -7.32 20.98
N PRO A 28 -37.92 -6.85 20.62
CA PRO A 28 -37.72 -6.34 19.27
C PRO A 28 -38.12 -7.42 18.28
N SER A 29 -38.98 -7.07 17.32
CA SER A 29 -39.41 -7.96 16.25
C SER A 29 -38.17 -8.43 15.46
N GLU A 30 -38.21 -9.69 15.00
CA GLU A 30 -37.13 -10.32 14.28
C GLU A 30 -37.34 -10.34 12.79
N ALA A 31 -36.29 -10.28 11.99
CA ALA A 31 -36.30 -10.44 10.56
C ALA A 31 -35.42 -11.62 10.16
N LEU A 32 -35.94 -12.47 9.27
CA LEU A 32 -35.14 -13.50 8.60
C LEU A 32 -34.41 -12.88 7.39
N VAL A 33 -33.11 -12.68 7.51
CA VAL A 33 -32.27 -12.12 6.46
C VAL A 33 -31.58 -13.25 5.68
N THR A 34 -31.77 -13.27 4.36
CA THR A 34 -31.00 -14.13 3.46
C THR A 34 -29.89 -13.30 2.86
N LEU A 35 -28.64 -13.61 3.21
CA LEU A 35 -27.45 -13.02 2.59
C LEU A 35 -27.17 -13.78 1.29
N GLU A 36 -27.21 -13.12 0.15
CA GLU A 36 -26.87 -13.69 -1.15
C GLU A 36 -25.51 -13.16 -1.60
N VAL A 37 -24.50 -14.03 -1.63
CA VAL A 37 -23.12 -13.65 -1.98
C VAL A 37 -22.91 -13.76 -3.48
N LYS A 38 -22.38 -12.71 -4.10
CA LYS A 38 -22.08 -12.65 -5.54
C LYS A 38 -20.59 -12.40 -5.78
N SER A 39 -20.10 -13.01 -6.85
CA SER A 39 -18.75 -12.79 -7.38
C SER A 39 -18.57 -11.36 -7.93
N PRO A 40 -17.34 -10.87 -8.07
CA PRO A 40 -17.06 -9.56 -8.65
C PRO A 40 -17.72 -9.38 -10.02
N LEU A 41 -18.26 -8.17 -10.28
CA LEU A 41 -18.92 -7.86 -11.54
C LEU A 41 -17.92 -7.89 -12.71
N GLY A 42 -18.35 -8.51 -13.82
CA GLY A 42 -17.59 -8.51 -15.07
C GLY A 42 -16.38 -9.45 -15.09
N ILE A 43 -16.19 -10.29 -14.06
CA ILE A 43 -15.09 -11.23 -14.00
C ILE A 43 -15.63 -12.65 -13.88
N GLU A 44 -15.26 -13.51 -14.84
CA GLU A 44 -15.60 -14.93 -14.81
C GLU A 44 -14.67 -15.69 -13.86
N GLY A 45 -15.24 -16.50 -12.98
CA GLY A 45 -14.48 -17.32 -12.03
C GLY A 45 -15.41 -18.12 -11.12
N GLN A 46 -14.81 -18.94 -10.26
CA GLN A 46 -15.49 -19.82 -9.33
C GLN A 46 -15.24 -19.39 -7.90
N LEU A 47 -16.33 -19.14 -7.16
CA LEU A 47 -16.31 -18.80 -5.74
C LEU A 47 -16.35 -20.07 -4.89
N SER A 48 -15.52 -20.13 -3.84
CA SER A 48 -15.41 -21.23 -2.90
C SER A 48 -15.01 -20.75 -1.51
N ASN A 49 -15.03 -21.65 -0.52
CA ASN A 49 -14.58 -21.40 0.86
C ASN A 49 -15.17 -20.13 1.49
N LEU A 50 -16.47 -19.88 1.23
CA LEU A 50 -17.18 -18.75 1.83
C LEU A 50 -17.25 -18.90 3.34
N CYS A 51 -16.82 -17.89 4.05
CA CYS A 51 -17.00 -17.74 5.48
C CYS A 51 -17.38 -16.29 5.84
N GLY A 52 -17.91 -16.08 7.02
CA GLY A 52 -18.28 -14.75 7.45
C GLY A 52 -18.80 -14.70 8.87
N GLU A 53 -18.94 -13.48 9.33
CA GLU A 53 -19.45 -13.17 10.64
C GLU A 53 -20.32 -11.92 10.63
N ILE A 54 -21.24 -11.85 11.55
CA ILE A 54 -22.04 -10.66 11.81
C ILE A 54 -21.96 -10.29 13.28
N VAL A 55 -21.70 -9.03 13.56
CA VAL A 55 -21.50 -8.50 14.91
C VAL A 55 -22.55 -7.44 15.22
N SER A 56 -23.35 -7.63 16.28
CA SER A 56 -24.30 -6.61 16.75
C SER A 56 -23.56 -5.40 17.32
N LYS A 57 -23.77 -4.22 16.75
CA LYS A 57 -23.17 -2.98 17.25
C LYS A 57 -23.64 -2.60 18.65
N ALA A 58 -24.88 -2.93 19.00
CA ALA A 58 -25.44 -2.61 20.32
C ALA A 58 -24.98 -3.57 21.43
N LYS A 59 -24.81 -4.87 21.08
CA LYS A 59 -24.53 -5.91 22.09
C LYS A 59 -23.10 -6.45 22.00
N GLY A 60 -22.36 -6.18 20.91
CA GLY A 60 -21.05 -6.76 20.64
C GLY A 60 -21.07 -8.29 20.41
N THR A 61 -22.27 -8.88 20.31
CA THR A 61 -22.41 -10.33 20.07
C THR A 61 -22.06 -10.68 18.64
N LYS A 62 -21.25 -11.72 18.46
CA LYS A 62 -20.75 -12.21 17.18
C LYS A 62 -21.45 -13.53 16.84
N GLN A 63 -21.87 -13.66 15.59
CA GLN A 63 -22.40 -14.89 15.02
C GLN A 63 -21.64 -15.26 13.75
N THR A 64 -21.21 -16.52 13.65
CA THR A 64 -20.58 -17.06 12.44
C THR A 64 -21.65 -17.49 11.45
N LEU A 65 -21.44 -17.21 10.17
CA LEU A 65 -22.34 -17.51 9.08
C LEU A 65 -21.96 -18.83 8.42
N THR A 66 -22.95 -19.66 8.09
CA THR A 66 -22.76 -20.87 7.30
C THR A 66 -23.40 -20.69 5.94
N PHE A 67 -22.66 -20.99 4.88
CA PHE A 67 -23.09 -20.78 3.49
C PHE A 67 -23.44 -22.09 2.80
N GLU A 68 -24.58 -22.09 2.11
CA GLU A 68 -25.02 -23.14 1.19
C GLU A 68 -25.32 -22.48 -0.16
N GLN A 69 -24.66 -22.94 -1.24
CA GLN A 69 -24.84 -22.36 -2.59
C GLN A 69 -24.75 -20.82 -2.60
N ASN A 70 -23.72 -20.27 -1.96
CA ASN A 70 -23.47 -18.83 -1.83
C ASN A 70 -24.57 -18.04 -1.07
N LYS A 71 -25.37 -18.70 -0.24
CA LYS A 71 -26.39 -18.07 0.59
C LYS A 71 -26.23 -18.47 2.05
N ALA A 72 -26.45 -17.51 2.95
CA ALA A 72 -26.58 -17.74 4.38
C ALA A 72 -27.92 -17.16 4.87
N ARG A 73 -28.56 -17.83 5.84
CA ARG A 73 -29.77 -17.36 6.49
C ARG A 73 -29.52 -17.07 7.95
N ILE A 74 -29.95 -15.91 8.40
CA ILE A 74 -29.76 -15.47 9.77
C ILE A 74 -30.97 -14.69 10.26
N THR A 75 -31.35 -14.88 11.53
CA THR A 75 -32.39 -14.12 12.20
C THR A 75 -31.77 -12.97 12.97
N LEU A 76 -32.22 -11.75 12.68
CA LEU A 76 -31.70 -10.51 13.28
C LEU A 76 -32.83 -9.65 13.83
N SER A 77 -32.56 -8.82 14.86
CA SER A 77 -33.53 -7.86 15.36
C SER A 77 -33.80 -6.77 14.33
N GLN A 78 -35.08 -6.44 14.07
CA GLN A 78 -35.47 -5.38 13.14
C GLN A 78 -35.00 -4.01 13.61
N GLY A 79 -34.57 -3.15 12.66
CA GLY A 79 -34.09 -1.79 12.95
C GLY A 79 -32.75 -1.74 13.69
N ALA A 80 -32.12 -2.87 13.95
CA ALA A 80 -30.82 -2.92 14.65
C ALA A 80 -29.63 -2.79 13.68
N SER A 81 -28.51 -2.31 14.18
CA SER A 81 -27.28 -2.14 13.41
C SER A 81 -26.29 -3.25 13.69
N TYR A 82 -25.70 -3.76 12.63
CA TYR A 82 -24.72 -4.83 12.64
C TYR A 82 -23.54 -4.48 11.76
N THR A 83 -22.35 -5.01 12.06
CA THR A 83 -21.23 -5.07 11.13
C THR A 83 -21.18 -6.46 10.52
N LEU A 84 -21.28 -6.56 9.21
CA LEU A 84 -21.19 -7.81 8.43
C LEU A 84 -19.81 -7.86 7.78
N HIS A 85 -19.11 -8.98 7.93
CA HIS A 85 -17.84 -9.25 7.27
C HIS A 85 -17.87 -10.63 6.65
N LEU A 86 -17.58 -10.74 5.35
CA LEU A 86 -17.54 -11.97 4.58
C LEU A 86 -16.22 -12.09 3.84
N THR A 87 -15.71 -13.32 3.72
CA THR A 87 -14.55 -13.63 2.88
C THR A 87 -14.81 -14.90 2.08
N GLY A 88 -14.10 -15.08 0.98
CA GLY A 88 -14.18 -16.28 0.17
C GLY A 88 -13.04 -16.35 -0.83
N ASP A 89 -12.75 -17.56 -1.30
CA ASP A 89 -11.75 -17.79 -2.34
C ASP A 89 -12.38 -17.71 -3.72
N PHE A 90 -11.68 -17.08 -4.66
CA PHE A 90 -12.14 -16.91 -6.03
C PHE A 90 -11.08 -17.40 -7.02
N ALA A 91 -11.40 -18.41 -7.78
CA ALA A 91 -10.54 -18.94 -8.83
C ALA A 91 -10.94 -18.34 -10.19
N THR A 92 -10.03 -17.59 -10.82
CA THR A 92 -10.17 -17.03 -12.15
C THR A 92 -8.90 -17.21 -12.96
N LYS A 93 -9.02 -17.68 -14.22
CA LYS A 93 -7.88 -17.89 -15.15
C LYS A 93 -6.67 -18.62 -14.53
N GLY A 94 -6.93 -19.57 -13.62
CA GLY A 94 -5.89 -20.36 -12.95
C GLY A 94 -5.21 -19.67 -11.75
N VAL A 95 -5.70 -18.50 -11.33
CA VAL A 95 -5.25 -17.77 -10.13
C VAL A 95 -6.31 -17.90 -9.06
N LEU A 96 -5.90 -18.28 -7.84
CA LEU A 96 -6.73 -18.26 -6.64
C LEU A 96 -6.45 -16.97 -5.89
N THR A 97 -7.51 -16.22 -5.56
CA THR A 97 -7.42 -14.97 -4.78
C THR A 97 -8.51 -14.94 -3.74
N THR A 98 -8.34 -14.14 -2.70
CA THR A 98 -9.36 -13.94 -1.68
C THR A 98 -10.23 -12.74 -2.03
N LEU A 99 -11.52 -12.89 -1.81
CA LEU A 99 -12.51 -11.82 -1.92
C LEU A 99 -13.04 -11.47 -0.53
N GLU A 100 -13.48 -10.23 -0.36
CA GLU A 100 -14.14 -9.78 0.87
C GLU A 100 -15.37 -8.91 0.61
N TYR A 101 -16.19 -8.79 1.64
CA TYR A 101 -17.27 -7.83 1.73
C TYR A 101 -17.39 -7.38 3.18
N SER A 102 -17.48 -6.08 3.39
CA SER A 102 -17.70 -5.52 4.72
C SER A 102 -18.73 -4.40 4.63
N GLU A 103 -19.73 -4.42 5.48
CA GLU A 103 -20.80 -3.42 5.52
C GLU A 103 -21.33 -3.22 6.94
N ASP A 104 -21.71 -2.00 7.22
CA ASP A 104 -22.55 -1.64 8.37
C ASP A 104 -24.03 -1.78 7.97
N LEU A 105 -24.61 -2.94 8.26
CA LEU A 105 -25.97 -3.31 7.91
C LEU A 105 -26.95 -2.77 8.95
N VAL A 106 -27.97 -2.04 8.49
CA VAL A 106 -29.16 -1.73 9.31
C VAL A 106 -30.28 -2.64 8.82
N THR A 107 -30.83 -3.47 9.72
CA THR A 107 -31.90 -4.41 9.37
C THR A 107 -33.20 -3.68 9.08
N LYS A 108 -33.90 -4.15 8.03
CA LYS A 108 -35.20 -3.59 7.65
C LYS A 108 -36.30 -4.01 8.60
N SER A 109 -37.43 -3.30 8.54
CA SER A 109 -38.68 -3.64 9.28
C SER A 109 -39.49 -4.79 8.67
N GLU A 110 -39.04 -5.35 7.54
CA GLU A 110 -39.64 -6.49 6.88
C GLU A 110 -39.35 -7.78 7.68
N GLN A 111 -40.32 -8.68 7.74
CA GLN A 111 -40.16 -9.97 8.43
C GLN A 111 -39.15 -10.90 7.75
N SER A 112 -39.01 -10.77 6.43
CA SER A 112 -37.97 -11.49 5.67
C SER A 112 -37.58 -10.72 4.42
N TYR A 113 -36.26 -10.70 4.11
CA TYR A 113 -35.73 -10.09 2.89
C TYR A 113 -34.37 -10.70 2.50
N THR A 114 -34.01 -10.49 1.24
CA THR A 114 -32.67 -10.85 0.74
C THR A 114 -31.78 -9.60 0.69
N HIS A 115 -30.59 -9.73 1.23
CA HIS A 115 -29.53 -8.73 1.16
C HIS A 115 -28.41 -9.28 0.27
N THR A 116 -28.05 -8.55 -0.78
CA THR A 116 -27.00 -8.95 -1.72
C THR A 116 -25.66 -8.44 -1.25
N CYS A 117 -24.70 -9.35 -1.07
CA CYS A 117 -23.33 -9.07 -0.70
C CYS A 117 -22.45 -9.26 -1.95
N GLN A 118 -22.09 -8.16 -2.61
CA GLN A 118 -21.20 -8.19 -3.76
C GLN A 118 -19.76 -8.25 -3.27
N LEU A 119 -19.14 -9.43 -3.31
CA LEU A 119 -17.72 -9.55 -2.94
C LEU A 119 -16.85 -8.73 -3.89
N THR A 120 -15.84 -8.11 -3.33
CA THR A 120 -14.76 -7.45 -4.04
C THR A 120 -13.47 -8.19 -3.77
N PHE A 121 -12.49 -8.03 -4.63
CA PHE A 121 -11.17 -8.57 -4.33
C PHE A 121 -10.72 -7.97 -2.98
N VAL A 122 -10.27 -8.84 -2.07
CA VAL A 122 -9.38 -8.36 -1.02
C VAL A 122 -8.20 -7.84 -1.80
N MET A 123 -8.22 -6.54 -1.97
CA MET A 123 -7.04 -5.88 -2.46
C MET A 123 -6.08 -5.94 -1.29
N PRO A 124 -4.99 -6.72 -1.37
CA PRO A 124 -3.84 -6.35 -0.59
C PRO A 124 -3.66 -4.86 -0.83
N LYS A 125 -3.33 -4.06 0.14
CA LYS A 125 -2.92 -2.65 -0.03
C LYS A 125 -1.88 -2.51 -1.16
N GLU A 126 -1.33 -3.57 -1.61
CA GLU A 126 -0.20 -3.90 -2.45
C GLU A 126 -0.60 -4.47 -3.81
N SER A 127 -1.52 -3.81 -4.51
CA SER A 127 -1.83 -4.23 -5.90
C SER A 127 -0.71 -3.88 -6.87
N PHE A 128 0.05 -2.84 -6.59
CA PHE A 128 1.27 -2.51 -7.31
C PHE A 128 2.49 -2.91 -6.49
N VAL A 129 3.42 -3.60 -7.13
CA VAL A 129 4.71 -3.98 -6.54
C VAL A 129 5.85 -3.50 -7.43
N ILE A 130 6.98 -3.16 -6.84
CA ILE A 130 8.23 -2.95 -7.55
C ILE A 130 8.73 -4.33 -7.99
N SER A 131 8.76 -4.57 -9.29
CA SER A 131 9.13 -5.86 -9.85
C SER A 131 10.58 -5.92 -10.34
N GLU A 132 11.16 -4.79 -10.75
CA GLU A 132 12.57 -4.71 -11.13
C GLU A 132 13.15 -3.34 -10.74
N ILE A 133 14.41 -3.32 -10.34
CA ILE A 133 15.17 -2.08 -10.17
C ILE A 133 16.53 -2.26 -10.85
N PHE A 134 16.81 -1.42 -11.83
CA PHE A 134 18.10 -1.29 -12.47
C PHE A 134 18.73 0.05 -12.05
N PHE A 135 19.59 0.01 -11.05
CA PHE A 135 20.14 1.21 -10.41
C PHE A 135 21.62 1.42 -10.68
N ALA A 136 22.35 0.34 -11.02
CA ALA A 136 23.80 0.44 -11.15
C ALA A 136 24.26 1.07 -12.46
N GLY A 137 23.39 1.13 -13.48
CA GLY A 137 23.76 1.54 -14.82
C GLY A 137 24.61 0.50 -15.55
N THR A 138 25.14 0.87 -16.69
CA THR A 138 26.04 0.05 -17.50
C THR A 138 27.42 0.69 -17.62
N LEU A 139 28.41 -0.07 -18.11
CA LEU A 139 29.67 0.50 -18.58
C LEU A 139 29.58 0.71 -20.11
N ASN A 140 30.09 1.83 -20.60
CA ASN A 140 30.23 2.07 -22.02
C ASN A 140 31.40 1.23 -22.59
N LYS A 141 31.65 1.33 -23.89
CA LYS A 141 32.75 0.61 -24.59
C LYS A 141 34.14 0.96 -24.09
N ASN A 142 34.30 2.08 -23.40
CA ASN A 142 35.57 2.52 -22.83
C ASN A 142 35.74 2.06 -21.37
N GLY A 143 34.72 1.37 -20.80
CA GLY A 143 34.70 1.00 -19.39
C GLY A 143 34.30 2.14 -18.44
N GLU A 144 33.73 3.23 -18.97
CA GLU A 144 33.24 4.35 -18.18
C GLU A 144 31.79 4.11 -17.80
N GLN A 145 31.40 4.62 -16.64
CA GLN A 145 30.02 4.52 -16.14
C GLN A 145 29.03 5.25 -17.05
N TYR A 146 27.89 4.62 -17.31
CA TYR A 146 26.76 5.16 -18.05
C TYR A 146 25.50 5.03 -17.20
N ASP A 147 24.90 6.14 -16.82
CA ASP A 147 23.88 6.24 -15.75
C ASP A 147 22.47 6.53 -16.22
N GLU A 148 22.29 6.95 -17.47
CA GLU A 148 21.01 7.42 -17.99
C GLU A 148 20.01 6.27 -18.26
N ASP A 149 20.50 5.02 -18.27
CA ASP A 149 19.72 3.82 -18.58
C ASP A 149 19.04 3.17 -17.36
N LYS A 150 18.98 3.87 -16.25
CA LYS A 150 18.39 3.39 -15.01
C LYS A 150 16.86 3.41 -15.07
N PHE A 151 16.23 2.39 -14.47
CA PHE A 151 14.78 2.29 -14.42
C PHE A 151 14.27 1.51 -13.21
N ILE A 152 13.00 1.72 -12.92
CA ILE A 152 12.18 0.94 -12.00
C ILE A 152 10.99 0.41 -12.79
N ARG A 153 10.71 -0.89 -12.68
CA ARG A 153 9.52 -1.53 -13.23
C ARG A 153 8.53 -1.77 -12.10
N ILE A 154 7.29 -1.34 -12.33
CA ILE A 154 6.17 -1.52 -11.41
C ILE A 154 5.19 -2.47 -12.08
N THR A 155 4.71 -3.47 -11.35
CA THR A 155 3.76 -4.46 -11.85
C THR A 155 2.44 -4.37 -11.08
N ASN A 156 1.33 -4.39 -11.81
CA ASN A 156 0.03 -4.65 -11.23
C ASN A 156 -0.05 -6.13 -10.83
N ASN A 157 0.22 -6.42 -9.56
CA ASN A 157 0.26 -7.79 -9.02
C ASN A 157 -1.13 -8.34 -8.69
N SER A 158 -2.18 -7.81 -9.33
CA SER A 158 -3.58 -8.16 -9.07
C SER A 158 -4.29 -8.68 -10.32
N PRO A 159 -5.39 -9.44 -10.17
CA PRO A 159 -6.15 -9.98 -11.29
C PRO A 159 -7.11 -8.97 -11.95
N VAL A 160 -7.09 -7.69 -11.52
CA VAL A 160 -7.95 -6.63 -12.07
C VAL A 160 -7.11 -5.48 -12.60
N THR A 161 -7.64 -4.74 -13.56
CA THR A 161 -7.03 -3.50 -14.04
C THR A 161 -6.90 -2.50 -12.91
N ARG A 162 -5.73 -1.89 -12.79
CA ARG A 162 -5.42 -0.80 -11.87
C ARG A 162 -4.99 0.42 -12.64
N TYR A 163 -5.11 1.57 -12.01
CA TYR A 163 -4.67 2.83 -12.61
C TYR A 163 -3.44 3.32 -11.87
N ALA A 164 -2.41 3.66 -12.64
CA ALA A 164 -1.15 4.16 -12.07
C ALA A 164 -1.21 5.66 -11.72
N ASP A 165 -2.30 6.33 -12.10
CA ASP A 165 -2.52 7.75 -11.85
C ASP A 165 -2.37 8.09 -10.37
N GLY A 166 -1.54 9.09 -10.07
CA GLY A 166 -1.32 9.55 -8.71
C GLY A 166 -0.42 8.67 -7.85
N LEU A 167 -0.01 7.49 -8.35
CA LEU A 167 0.96 6.64 -7.67
C LEU A 167 2.30 7.37 -7.55
N ALA A 168 2.88 7.38 -6.36
CA ALA A 168 4.16 8.05 -6.13
C ALA A 168 5.29 7.04 -5.90
N LEU A 169 6.45 7.35 -6.48
CA LEU A 169 7.72 6.72 -6.16
C LEU A 169 8.45 7.61 -5.14
N VAL A 170 8.89 7.02 -4.04
CA VAL A 170 9.65 7.72 -3.02
C VAL A 170 11.01 7.05 -2.77
N ARG A 171 11.98 7.84 -2.30
CA ARG A 171 13.31 7.38 -1.88
C ARG A 171 13.52 7.69 -0.40
N SER A 172 14.08 6.75 0.36
CA SER A 172 14.40 6.96 1.77
C SER A 172 15.38 8.12 1.97
N THR A 173 15.26 8.82 3.10
CA THR A 173 16.27 9.78 3.57
C THR A 173 17.54 9.06 3.99
N PHE A 174 17.39 7.97 4.72
CA PHE A 174 18.53 7.23 5.26
C PHE A 174 19.02 6.17 4.27
N GLN A 175 20.31 5.84 4.37
CA GLN A 175 20.99 4.85 3.55
C GLN A 175 21.24 3.57 4.35
N SER A 176 21.22 2.43 3.69
CA SER A 176 21.39 1.10 4.30
C SER A 176 22.82 0.81 4.76
N ASP A 177 23.81 1.53 4.25
CA ASP A 177 25.25 1.40 4.53
C ASP A 177 25.80 2.51 5.44
N ASP A 178 24.95 3.42 5.90
CA ASP A 178 25.30 4.51 6.79
C ASP A 178 24.36 4.53 8.00
N LYS A 179 24.62 3.63 8.95
CA LYS A 179 23.82 3.52 10.16
C LYS A 179 24.01 4.75 11.04
N LYS A 180 22.92 5.46 11.28
CA LYS A 180 22.90 6.57 12.21
C LYS A 180 22.87 6.07 13.65
N GLU A 181 23.74 6.61 14.51
CA GLU A 181 23.80 6.23 15.92
C GLU A 181 22.50 6.55 16.66
N GLN A 182 21.99 7.77 16.49
CA GLN A 182 20.71 8.21 17.01
C GLN A 182 20.06 9.21 16.06
N ILE A 183 18.73 9.10 15.93
CA ILE A 183 17.88 10.01 15.17
C ILE A 183 16.80 10.51 16.13
N GLN A 184 16.56 11.82 16.17
CA GLN A 184 15.56 12.43 17.07
C GLN A 184 14.65 13.40 16.32
N PRO A 185 13.32 13.14 16.26
CA PRO A 185 12.66 11.88 16.66
C PRO A 185 12.88 10.78 15.63
N ASP A 186 13.02 9.53 16.06
CA ASP A 186 12.98 8.37 15.15
C ASP A 186 11.51 7.97 14.88
N VAL A 187 11.04 8.25 13.67
CA VAL A 187 9.66 8.00 13.26
C VAL A 187 9.47 6.71 12.47
N ARG A 188 10.52 5.96 12.17
CA ARG A 188 10.51 4.82 11.24
C ARG A 188 9.51 3.71 11.59
N SER A 189 9.17 3.54 12.86
CA SER A 189 8.15 2.57 13.29
C SER A 189 6.74 2.86 12.75
N THR A 190 6.44 4.12 12.41
CA THR A 190 5.11 4.59 11.96
C THR A 190 5.14 5.33 10.63
N HIS A 191 6.28 5.90 10.26
CA HIS A 191 6.46 6.68 9.04
C HIS A 191 7.78 6.32 8.37
N MET A 192 7.82 6.40 7.05
CA MET A 192 9.04 6.33 6.26
C MET A 192 9.60 7.75 6.05
N PRO A 193 10.81 8.07 6.55
CA PRO A 193 11.52 9.31 6.17
C PRO A 193 11.92 9.26 4.70
N VAL A 194 11.55 10.29 3.94
CA VAL A 194 11.81 10.35 2.49
C VAL A 194 12.50 11.65 2.08
N SER A 195 13.46 11.53 1.17
CA SER A 195 14.23 12.62 0.58
C SER A 195 13.79 12.96 -0.85
N LEU A 196 12.90 12.13 -1.45
CA LEU A 196 12.35 12.34 -2.78
C LEU A 196 10.93 11.80 -2.83
N VAL A 197 10.05 12.54 -3.52
CA VAL A 197 8.70 12.10 -3.89
C VAL A 197 8.43 12.52 -5.34
N MET A 198 8.24 11.56 -6.23
CA MET A 198 7.84 11.75 -7.61
C MET A 198 6.50 11.06 -7.86
N GLN A 199 5.60 11.69 -8.56
CA GLN A 199 4.24 11.19 -8.77
C GLN A 199 3.95 10.98 -10.25
N ILE A 200 3.33 9.86 -10.58
CA ILE A 200 2.77 9.62 -11.90
C ILE A 200 1.62 10.62 -12.12
N PRO A 201 1.62 11.38 -13.25
CA PRO A 201 0.54 12.30 -13.55
C PRO A 201 -0.77 11.55 -13.81
N GLY A 202 -1.87 12.29 -14.05
CA GLY A 202 -3.15 11.74 -14.44
C GLY A 202 -4.29 12.16 -13.52
N GLU A 203 -5.52 11.76 -13.90
CA GLU A 203 -6.77 12.17 -13.26
C GLU A 203 -7.54 10.97 -12.65
N GLY A 204 -6.83 9.87 -12.35
CA GLY A 204 -7.38 8.69 -11.70
C GLY A 204 -7.75 7.54 -12.65
N THR A 205 -7.86 7.79 -13.97
CA THR A 205 -8.21 6.75 -14.96
C THR A 205 -7.46 6.91 -16.29
N THR A 206 -6.38 7.66 -16.31
CA THR A 206 -5.62 7.98 -17.53
C THR A 206 -4.69 6.84 -17.91
N TYR A 207 -4.06 6.19 -16.93
CA TYR A 207 -3.01 5.20 -17.13
C TYR A 207 -3.41 3.81 -16.58
N PRO A 208 -4.26 3.05 -17.31
CA PRO A 208 -4.63 1.70 -16.90
C PRO A 208 -3.45 0.74 -17.04
N VAL A 209 -3.23 -0.07 -16.01
CA VAL A 209 -2.29 -1.20 -16.02
C VAL A 209 -3.10 -2.48 -15.91
N MET A 210 -3.05 -3.30 -16.95
CA MET A 210 -3.83 -4.54 -17.02
C MET A 210 -3.37 -5.55 -15.95
N PRO A 211 -4.19 -6.57 -15.64
CA PRO A 211 -3.81 -7.62 -14.69
C PRO A 211 -2.44 -8.23 -15.03
N TYR A 212 -1.52 -8.19 -14.07
CA TYR A 212 -0.15 -8.73 -14.17
C TYR A 212 0.73 -8.07 -15.23
N GLU A 213 0.30 -6.94 -15.79
CA GLU A 213 1.11 -6.11 -16.67
C GLU A 213 1.94 -5.09 -15.87
N SER A 214 2.95 -4.54 -16.52
CA SER A 214 3.93 -3.66 -15.88
C SER A 214 4.06 -2.35 -16.63
N ILE A 215 4.48 -1.32 -15.89
CA ILE A 215 4.94 -0.04 -16.42
C ILE A 215 6.41 0.17 -16.03
N ILE A 216 7.13 0.95 -16.84
CA ILE A 216 8.52 1.31 -16.62
C ILE A 216 8.59 2.81 -16.34
N LEU A 217 9.21 3.15 -15.21
CA LEU A 217 9.65 4.49 -14.86
C LEU A 217 11.16 4.53 -15.11
N CYS A 218 11.65 5.45 -15.93
CA CYS A 218 13.07 5.50 -16.27
C CYS A 218 13.68 6.91 -16.12
N HIS A 219 14.99 6.96 -16.15
CA HIS A 219 15.71 8.22 -16.14
C HIS A 219 15.44 9.00 -17.44
N SER A 220 15.66 8.35 -18.58
CA SER A 220 15.39 8.91 -19.90
C SER A 220 14.82 7.81 -20.80
N ALA A 221 13.70 8.11 -21.48
CA ALA A 221 12.97 7.16 -22.30
C ALA A 221 13.48 7.15 -23.77
N ILE A 222 14.75 6.89 -23.94
CA ILE A 222 15.41 6.82 -25.27
C ILE A 222 15.98 5.41 -25.53
N ASN A 223 16.44 5.20 -26.76
CA ASN A 223 17.19 3.98 -27.10
C ASN A 223 18.65 4.13 -26.66
N HIS A 224 18.98 3.80 -25.42
CA HIS A 224 20.33 3.84 -24.87
C HIS A 224 21.28 2.86 -25.57
N ALA A 225 20.77 1.76 -26.13
CA ALA A 225 21.59 0.80 -26.85
C ALA A 225 22.23 1.37 -28.13
N ALA A 226 21.69 2.47 -28.66
CA ALA A 226 22.27 3.18 -29.81
C ALA A 226 23.59 3.88 -29.44
N ALA A 227 23.67 4.45 -28.23
CA ALA A 227 24.89 5.12 -27.73
C ALA A 227 25.82 4.17 -27.00
N ASN A 228 25.26 3.22 -26.24
CA ASN A 228 25.98 2.23 -25.44
C ASN A 228 25.50 0.81 -25.74
N PRO A 229 26.25 -0.02 -26.49
CA PRO A 229 25.84 -1.39 -26.84
C PRO A 229 25.62 -2.31 -25.62
N ASN A 230 26.13 -1.97 -24.45
CA ASN A 230 25.91 -2.70 -23.21
C ASN A 230 24.57 -2.35 -22.54
N SER A 231 23.93 -1.28 -22.97
CA SER A 231 22.65 -0.79 -22.46
C SER A 231 21.45 -1.36 -23.25
N ILE A 232 20.26 -0.90 -22.94
CA ILE A 232 18.97 -1.36 -23.50
C ILE A 232 18.22 -0.22 -24.18
N ASP A 233 17.14 -0.56 -24.89
CA ASP A 233 16.19 0.40 -25.44
C ASP A 233 15.08 0.66 -24.42
N LEU A 234 14.99 1.91 -23.95
CA LEU A 234 13.94 2.40 -23.05
C LEU A 234 12.95 3.36 -23.76
N SER A 235 13.04 3.51 -25.10
CA SER A 235 12.13 4.41 -25.84
C SER A 235 10.65 4.04 -25.73
N GLY A 236 10.33 2.83 -25.28
CA GLY A 236 8.99 2.37 -24.98
C GLY A 236 8.62 2.43 -23.49
N ALA A 237 9.37 3.14 -22.65
CA ALA A 237 9.02 3.34 -21.25
C ALA A 237 7.71 4.12 -21.10
N ASN A 238 7.07 4.02 -19.94
CA ASN A 238 5.78 4.64 -19.69
C ASN A 238 5.90 6.05 -19.11
N PHE A 239 6.97 6.31 -18.34
CA PHE A 239 7.22 7.62 -17.70
C PHE A 239 8.71 7.86 -17.58
N GLU A 240 9.09 9.16 -17.67
CA GLU A 240 10.43 9.65 -17.33
C GLU A 240 10.40 10.47 -16.05
N TRP A 241 11.54 10.56 -15.35
CA TRP A 241 11.59 11.37 -14.14
C TRP A 241 12.48 12.62 -14.22
N MET A 242 13.07 12.94 -15.40
CA MET A 242 14.14 13.95 -15.52
C MET A 242 13.81 15.21 -16.28
N SER A 243 12.66 15.34 -16.90
CA SER A 243 12.46 16.40 -17.92
C SER A 243 11.71 17.66 -17.48
N GLU A 244 11.27 17.77 -16.20
CA GLU A 244 10.67 19.05 -15.77
C GLU A 244 11.69 20.20 -15.77
N LYS A 245 11.28 21.35 -16.30
CA LYS A 245 12.08 22.58 -16.32
C LYS A 245 12.56 22.94 -14.91
N GLY A 246 13.87 22.90 -14.70
CA GLY A 246 14.51 23.07 -13.40
C GLY A 246 15.39 21.88 -13.00
N TYR A 247 15.19 20.75 -13.63
CA TYR A 247 15.98 19.53 -13.47
C TYR A 247 17.16 19.41 -14.43
N THR A 248 17.50 20.43 -15.13
CA THR A 248 18.43 20.31 -16.23
C THR A 248 19.86 20.01 -15.75
N ASP A 249 20.20 18.75 -15.74
CA ASP A 249 21.36 18.41 -16.54
C ASP A 249 20.92 18.63 -17.99
N SER A 250 21.41 19.69 -18.63
CA SER A 250 21.04 20.07 -20.01
C SER A 250 21.52 19.04 -21.06
N GLU A 251 22.06 17.92 -20.62
CA GLU A 251 22.65 16.85 -21.43
C GLU A 251 21.76 15.58 -21.45
N THR A 252 20.78 15.42 -20.52
CA THR A 252 19.90 14.27 -20.54
C THR A 252 18.82 14.43 -21.61
N PRO A 253 18.76 13.55 -22.62
CA PRO A 253 17.78 13.64 -23.69
C PRO A 253 16.36 13.39 -23.16
N ASP A 254 15.45 14.30 -23.47
CA ASP A 254 14.01 14.19 -23.24
C ASP A 254 13.33 13.45 -24.40
N ASN A 255 12.35 12.58 -24.08
CA ASN A 255 11.44 12.02 -25.07
C ASN A 255 10.04 12.68 -24.95
N PRO A 256 9.70 13.67 -25.77
CA PRO A 256 8.43 14.40 -25.65
C PRO A 256 7.17 13.56 -25.92
N GLN A 257 7.32 12.27 -26.26
CA GLN A 257 6.22 11.32 -26.42
C GLN A 257 5.94 10.50 -25.16
N VAL A 258 6.85 10.53 -24.17
CA VAL A 258 6.71 9.84 -22.89
C VAL A 258 6.40 10.89 -21.82
N PRO A 259 5.31 10.73 -21.06
CA PRO A 259 4.96 11.69 -20.03
C PRO A 259 5.96 11.69 -18.87
N ASP A 260 6.21 12.92 -18.37
CA ASP A 260 7.05 13.15 -17.20
C ASP A 260 6.32 12.83 -15.90
N MET A 261 7.05 12.29 -14.94
CA MET A 261 6.60 12.25 -13.55
C MET A 261 6.65 13.67 -12.96
N ARG A 262 5.71 13.96 -12.06
CA ARG A 262 5.70 15.23 -11.32
C ARG A 262 6.64 15.14 -10.11
N LEU A 263 7.56 16.08 -9.98
CA LEU A 263 8.29 16.24 -8.74
C LEU A 263 7.38 16.88 -7.68
N ILE A 264 7.16 16.17 -6.59
CA ILE A 264 6.38 16.63 -5.45
C ILE A 264 7.29 17.17 -4.35
N PHE A 265 8.42 16.50 -4.11
CA PHE A 265 9.41 16.88 -3.10
C PHE A 265 10.79 16.32 -3.44
N ILE A 266 11.81 17.10 -3.18
CA ILE A 266 13.21 16.65 -3.13
C ILE A 266 13.90 17.37 -1.98
N SER A 267 14.78 16.64 -1.28
CA SER A 267 15.68 17.23 -0.29
C SER A 267 16.66 18.18 -0.97
N ASP A 268 16.67 19.41 -0.50
CA ASP A 268 17.61 20.45 -0.94
C ASP A 268 18.33 21.01 0.31
N PRO A 269 19.41 20.33 0.75
CA PRO A 269 20.10 20.68 1.99
C PRO A 269 20.82 22.02 1.94
N TYR A 270 21.10 22.53 0.75
CA TYR A 270 21.82 23.80 0.55
C TYR A 270 20.89 24.96 0.21
N GLY A 271 19.63 24.69 -0.16
CA GLY A 271 18.66 25.71 -0.53
C GLY A 271 19.01 26.48 -1.80
N ASP A 272 19.82 25.88 -2.68
CA ASP A 272 20.33 26.52 -3.91
C ASP A 272 19.42 26.25 -5.12
N GLY A 273 18.34 25.46 -4.92
CA GLY A 273 17.38 25.11 -5.94
C GLY A 273 17.92 24.12 -6.99
N VAL A 274 19.11 23.57 -6.78
CA VAL A 274 19.65 22.50 -7.63
C VAL A 274 18.94 21.20 -7.32
N GLN A 275 18.12 20.76 -8.24
CA GLN A 275 17.25 19.59 -8.07
C GLN A 275 17.72 18.45 -8.95
N ASN A 276 18.97 18.02 -8.78
CA ASN A 276 19.49 16.85 -9.47
C ASN A 276 19.15 15.57 -8.69
N TRP A 277 18.33 14.72 -9.30
CA TRP A 277 18.11 13.41 -8.76
C TRP A 277 18.65 12.32 -9.67
N ALA A 278 19.48 11.47 -9.12
CA ALA A 278 19.92 10.22 -9.74
C ALA A 278 19.80 9.07 -8.73
N MET A 279 19.51 7.88 -9.21
CA MET A 279 19.63 6.69 -8.40
C MET A 279 21.11 6.44 -8.08
N SER A 280 21.41 6.16 -6.80
CA SER A 280 22.75 5.73 -6.42
C SER A 280 23.14 4.45 -7.17
N THR A 281 24.30 4.44 -7.82
CA THR A 281 24.83 3.24 -8.50
C THR A 281 25.21 2.11 -7.55
N ASN A 282 25.27 2.40 -6.27
CA ASN A 282 25.57 1.44 -5.21
C ASN A 282 24.33 0.88 -4.53
N GLY A 283 23.13 1.39 -4.86
CA GLY A 283 21.89 0.90 -4.27
C GLY A 283 21.89 1.01 -2.75
N GLN A 284 21.89 2.22 -2.21
CA GLN A 284 22.04 2.47 -0.78
C GLN A 284 20.69 2.88 -0.14
N HIS A 285 19.67 3.11 -0.95
CA HIS A 285 18.39 3.63 -0.50
C HIS A 285 17.25 2.59 -0.62
N THR A 286 16.21 2.83 0.14
CA THR A 286 14.92 2.20 -0.07
C THR A 286 14.13 2.99 -1.09
N TYR A 287 13.55 2.29 -2.06
CA TYR A 287 12.53 2.82 -2.96
C TYR A 287 11.18 2.24 -2.59
N ALA A 288 10.14 3.06 -2.57
CA ALA A 288 8.80 2.59 -2.23
C ALA A 288 7.73 3.22 -3.13
N LEU A 289 6.63 2.50 -3.29
CA LEU A 289 5.41 2.96 -3.93
C LEU A 289 4.43 3.46 -2.87
N VAL A 290 3.84 4.61 -3.12
CA VAL A 290 2.99 5.31 -2.13
C VAL A 290 1.72 5.81 -2.79
N ASP A 291 0.60 5.64 -2.10
CA ASP A 291 -0.63 6.38 -2.37
C ASP A 291 -0.64 7.65 -1.51
N LEU A 292 -0.50 8.81 -2.13
CA LEU A 292 -0.47 10.11 -1.44
C LEU A 292 -1.86 10.59 -0.98
N GLN A 293 -2.89 9.77 -1.07
CA GLN A 293 -4.26 10.09 -0.62
C GLN A 293 -4.83 11.37 -1.23
N GLY A 294 -4.44 11.69 -2.47
CA GLY A 294 -4.88 12.89 -3.18
C GLY A 294 -4.33 14.22 -2.63
N LEU A 295 -3.31 14.18 -1.77
CA LEU A 295 -2.69 15.40 -1.24
C LEU A 295 -1.87 16.13 -2.31
N THR A 296 -1.95 17.46 -2.29
CA THR A 296 -1.06 18.32 -3.09
C THR A 296 0.34 18.39 -2.48
N ALA A 297 1.33 18.82 -3.26
CA ALA A 297 2.70 19.01 -2.80
C ALA A 297 2.77 19.94 -1.57
N GLU A 298 2.04 21.06 -1.60
CA GLU A 298 2.02 22.01 -0.48
C GLU A 298 1.36 21.42 0.77
N ALA A 299 0.27 20.67 0.60
CA ALA A 299 -0.41 20.01 1.72
C ALA A 299 0.47 18.92 2.34
N LEU A 300 1.17 18.14 1.51
CA LEU A 300 2.12 17.14 1.93
C LEU A 300 3.29 17.77 2.70
N ALA A 301 3.96 18.76 2.11
CA ALA A 301 5.08 19.46 2.73
C ALA A 301 4.69 20.11 4.06
N LYS A 302 3.51 20.74 4.13
CA LYS A 302 3.03 21.40 5.35
C LYS A 302 2.72 20.41 6.48
N LYS A 303 2.13 19.25 6.16
CA LYS A 303 1.62 18.30 7.17
C LYS A 303 2.65 17.24 7.56
N TYR A 304 3.50 16.86 6.62
CA TYR A 304 4.41 15.72 6.75
C TYR A 304 5.89 16.12 6.68
N SER A 305 6.22 17.39 6.90
CA SER A 305 7.61 17.81 7.10
C SER A 305 8.22 17.03 8.27
N TYR A 306 9.47 16.61 8.10
CA TYR A 306 10.20 15.83 9.10
C TYR A 306 11.49 16.56 9.53
N PRO A 307 11.39 17.48 10.47
CA PRO A 307 12.58 18.04 11.11
C PRO A 307 13.14 17.00 12.08
N TYR A 308 14.41 16.62 11.88
CA TYR A 308 15.10 15.68 12.74
C TYR A 308 16.52 16.15 13.02
N GLU A 309 17.13 15.58 14.07
CA GLU A 309 18.53 15.76 14.44
C GLU A 309 19.22 14.40 14.40
N GLU A 310 20.43 14.36 13.89
CA GLU A 310 21.37 13.26 14.06
C GLU A 310 22.26 13.53 15.26
N VAL A 311 22.43 12.52 16.11
CA VAL A 311 23.36 12.62 17.25
C VAL A 311 24.63 11.87 16.89
N MET A 312 25.70 12.62 16.71
CA MET A 312 27.04 12.08 16.48
C MET A 312 27.73 11.80 17.82
N ILE A 313 28.18 10.58 18.00
CA ILE A 313 28.93 10.13 19.17
C ILE A 313 30.37 9.93 18.77
N ILE A 314 31.26 10.77 19.30
CA ILE A 314 32.70 10.68 19.09
C ILE A 314 33.35 10.34 20.43
N GLU A 315 34.20 9.30 20.47
CA GLU A 315 34.87 8.87 21.68
C GLU A 315 35.68 10.02 22.30
N GLY A 316 35.46 10.32 23.57
CA GLY A 316 36.11 11.40 24.31
C GLY A 316 35.51 12.81 24.10
N MET A 317 34.40 12.93 23.38
CA MET A 317 33.64 14.17 23.20
C MET A 317 32.20 14.02 23.67
N ASP A 318 31.60 15.13 24.09
CA ASP A 318 30.14 15.13 24.34
C ASP A 318 29.36 14.84 23.04
N PRO A 319 28.21 14.12 23.10
CA PRO A 319 27.39 13.89 21.93
C PRO A 319 26.98 15.20 21.24
N MET A 320 27.21 15.30 19.95
CA MET A 320 26.93 16.48 19.16
C MET A 320 25.66 16.28 18.33
N LYS A 321 24.73 17.21 18.46
CA LYS A 321 23.50 17.23 17.66
C LYS A 321 23.71 18.04 16.39
N MET A 322 23.35 17.43 15.26
CA MET A 322 23.38 18.08 13.97
C MET A 322 21.98 18.07 13.34
N PRO A 323 21.52 19.19 12.77
CA PRO A 323 20.24 19.19 12.07
C PRO A 323 20.33 18.22 10.88
N GLY A 324 19.27 17.43 10.69
CA GLY A 324 19.12 16.59 9.53
C GLY A 324 18.80 17.40 8.27
N GLU A 325 18.95 16.76 7.13
CA GLU A 325 18.56 17.33 5.84
C GLU A 325 17.03 17.49 5.75
N PRO A 326 16.53 18.42 4.90
CA PRO A 326 15.09 18.51 4.62
C PRO A 326 14.52 17.16 4.22
N ALA A 327 13.47 16.73 4.90
CA ALA A 327 12.81 15.45 4.65
C ALA A 327 11.30 15.53 4.89
N LEU A 328 10.58 14.57 4.31
CA LEU A 328 9.19 14.29 4.67
C LEU A 328 9.10 12.96 5.43
N GLN A 329 7.99 12.78 6.17
CA GLN A 329 7.66 11.53 6.85
C GLN A 329 6.33 11.00 6.30
N ILE A 330 6.39 9.96 5.49
CA ILE A 330 5.21 9.35 4.87
C ILE A 330 4.67 8.26 5.80
N PRO A 331 3.38 8.26 6.17
CA PRO A 331 2.79 7.19 6.98
C PRO A 331 3.03 5.82 6.36
N ASN A 332 3.51 4.85 7.15
CA ASN A 332 3.78 3.49 6.68
C ASN A 332 2.54 2.81 6.09
N GLU A 333 1.34 3.20 6.53
CA GLU A 333 0.07 2.69 6.02
C GLU A 333 -0.29 3.16 4.59
N TRP A 334 0.41 4.17 4.05
CA TRP A 334 0.25 4.66 2.68
C TRP A 334 1.20 3.96 1.71
N ILE A 335 2.18 3.24 2.22
CA ILE A 335 3.18 2.54 1.42
C ILE A 335 2.55 1.24 0.92
N LEU A 336 2.60 1.05 -0.39
CA LEU A 336 2.06 -0.11 -1.08
C LEU A 336 3.10 -1.22 -1.17
N ASP A 337 4.35 -0.87 -1.46
CA ASP A 337 5.50 -1.77 -1.54
C ASP A 337 6.79 -0.99 -1.27
N ALA A 338 7.77 -1.64 -0.69
CA ALA A 338 9.08 -1.07 -0.42
C ALA A 338 10.20 -2.08 -0.72
N VAL A 339 11.32 -1.59 -1.26
CA VAL A 339 12.48 -2.40 -1.58
C VAL A 339 13.73 -1.71 -1.05
N ASN A 340 14.34 -2.28 -0.03
CA ASN A 340 15.66 -1.87 0.43
C ASN A 340 16.73 -2.37 -0.53
N LEU A 341 17.65 -1.51 -0.90
CA LEU A 341 18.83 -1.87 -1.67
C LEU A 341 20.08 -1.73 -0.80
N SER A 342 21.04 -2.62 -0.99
CA SER A 342 22.37 -2.53 -0.39
C SER A 342 23.36 -3.43 -1.14
N MET A 343 24.66 -3.17 -0.97
CA MET A 343 25.68 -4.17 -1.29
C MET A 343 25.83 -5.12 -0.10
N LYS A 344 26.17 -6.40 -0.39
CA LYS A 344 26.11 -7.47 0.63
C LYS A 344 26.97 -7.21 1.86
N ASN A 345 28.21 -6.73 1.66
CA ASN A 345 29.19 -6.54 2.72
C ASN A 345 29.04 -5.17 3.42
N ASP A 346 28.25 -4.26 2.85
CA ASP A 346 28.16 -2.88 3.32
C ASP A 346 26.81 -2.60 4.02
N PHE A 347 25.91 -3.58 4.03
CA PHE A 347 24.65 -3.47 4.76
C PHE A 347 24.87 -3.34 6.26
N GLN A 348 24.36 -2.27 6.86
CA GLN A 348 24.47 -1.98 8.29
C GLN A 348 23.14 -1.99 9.01
N TRP A 349 22.06 -1.54 8.36
CA TRP A 349 20.74 -1.42 8.99
C TRP A 349 19.64 -1.24 7.95
N LEU A 350 18.38 -1.31 8.42
CA LEU A 350 17.19 -1.03 7.60
C LEU A 350 16.85 0.46 7.71
N PRO A 351 16.84 1.21 6.60
CA PRO A 351 16.46 2.63 6.58
C PRO A 351 14.98 2.88 6.92
N VAL A 352 14.15 1.85 6.79
CA VAL A 352 12.69 1.88 7.00
C VAL A 352 12.25 0.83 8.01
N SER A 353 10.96 0.79 8.34
CA SER A 353 10.38 -0.24 9.22
C SER A 353 10.54 -1.64 8.65
N GLU A 354 10.92 -2.61 9.47
CA GLU A 354 10.93 -4.04 9.13
C GLU A 354 9.57 -4.57 8.66
N LYS A 355 8.47 -3.89 9.00
CA LYS A 355 7.12 -4.24 8.52
C LYS A 355 6.91 -3.89 7.06
N LEU A 356 7.69 -2.96 6.51
CA LEU A 356 7.65 -2.58 5.11
C LEU A 356 8.61 -3.45 4.29
N ASP A 357 9.82 -3.66 4.81
CA ASP A 357 10.80 -4.55 4.19
C ASP A 357 11.84 -4.99 5.24
N ALA A 358 11.83 -6.27 5.57
CA ALA A 358 12.70 -6.88 6.57
C ALA A 358 14.08 -7.30 6.02
N GLY A 359 14.31 -7.13 4.71
CA GLY A 359 15.54 -7.53 4.03
C GLY A 359 16.12 -6.44 3.15
N TYR A 360 16.97 -6.84 2.22
CA TYR A 360 17.49 -5.97 1.16
C TYR A 360 17.82 -6.78 -0.09
N ALA A 361 17.75 -6.14 -1.26
CA ALA A 361 18.18 -6.71 -2.53
C ALA A 361 19.57 -6.15 -2.94
N SER A 362 20.38 -6.99 -3.54
CA SER A 362 21.77 -6.66 -3.87
C SER A 362 22.17 -7.20 -5.25
N VAL A 363 23.05 -6.46 -5.95
CA VAL A 363 23.60 -6.88 -7.25
C VAL A 363 25.10 -7.21 -7.20
N ALA A 364 25.80 -6.81 -6.15
CA ALA A 364 27.26 -7.01 -6.01
C ALA A 364 27.67 -7.22 -4.54
N PRO A 365 28.89 -7.73 -4.30
CA PRO A 365 29.39 -7.97 -2.94
C PRO A 365 29.62 -6.71 -2.13
N ALA A 366 30.20 -5.65 -2.73
CA ALA A 366 30.65 -4.48 -1.99
C ALA A 366 30.48 -3.18 -2.80
N LEU A 367 30.48 -2.06 -2.09
CA LEU A 367 30.58 -0.73 -2.66
C LEU A 367 31.83 -0.62 -3.57
N GLY A 368 31.66 0.01 -4.72
CA GLY A 368 32.74 0.14 -5.69
C GLY A 368 33.12 -1.13 -6.48
N ASP A 369 32.42 -2.27 -6.22
CA ASP A 369 32.62 -3.48 -7.04
C ASP A 369 31.97 -3.31 -8.40
N ASP A 370 32.75 -3.29 -9.47
CA ASP A 370 32.29 -3.07 -10.84
C ASP A 370 31.41 -4.20 -11.39
N SER A 371 31.36 -5.35 -10.71
CA SER A 371 30.45 -6.42 -11.07
C SER A 371 28.95 -6.04 -10.92
N ARG A 372 28.63 -4.88 -10.33
CA ARG A 372 27.28 -4.32 -10.25
C ARG A 372 26.75 -3.85 -11.60
N TYR A 373 27.63 -3.33 -12.46
CA TYR A 373 27.21 -2.76 -13.74
C TYR A 373 26.54 -3.81 -14.64
N GLY A 374 25.48 -3.39 -15.33
CA GLY A 374 24.68 -4.28 -16.18
C GLY A 374 23.94 -5.37 -15.41
N LYS A 375 23.73 -5.22 -14.11
CA LYS A 375 22.89 -6.10 -13.28
C LYS A 375 21.73 -5.33 -12.67
N LYS A 376 20.59 -6.00 -12.58
CA LYS A 376 19.35 -5.52 -11.94
C LYS A 376 18.87 -6.52 -10.90
N VAL A 377 18.05 -6.05 -9.96
CA VAL A 377 17.28 -6.91 -9.07
C VAL A 377 15.90 -7.13 -9.67
N VAL A 378 15.43 -8.37 -9.62
CA VAL A 378 14.13 -8.79 -10.17
C VAL A 378 13.37 -9.57 -9.12
N ARG A 379 12.10 -9.20 -8.89
CA ARG A 379 11.22 -9.89 -7.96
C ARG A 379 10.86 -11.27 -8.50
N LYS A 380 10.92 -12.27 -7.64
CA LYS A 380 10.62 -13.66 -8.00
C LYS A 380 9.13 -13.85 -8.23
N PRO A 381 8.71 -14.74 -9.14
CA PRO A 381 7.32 -15.18 -9.17
C PRO A 381 7.00 -16.01 -7.92
N LEU A 382 5.74 -15.99 -7.50
CA LEU A 382 5.26 -16.76 -6.33
C LEU A 382 5.55 -18.27 -6.47
N ASN A 383 5.49 -18.78 -7.69
CA ASN A 383 5.95 -20.10 -8.11
C ASN A 383 6.28 -20.10 -9.60
N GLU A 384 6.84 -21.18 -10.14
CA GLU A 384 7.34 -21.27 -11.51
C GLU A 384 6.31 -20.98 -12.61
N THR A 385 5.03 -21.17 -12.34
CA THR A 385 3.93 -20.97 -13.30
C THR A 385 3.08 -19.73 -13.00
N SER A 386 3.34 -19.05 -11.88
CA SER A 386 2.54 -17.92 -11.43
C SER A 386 2.90 -16.64 -12.18
N LYS A 387 1.88 -15.86 -12.54
CA LYS A 387 2.04 -14.46 -12.92
C LYS A 387 2.13 -13.54 -11.71
N VAL A 388 1.67 -14.01 -10.54
CA VAL A 388 1.75 -13.29 -9.27
C VAL A 388 3.18 -13.30 -8.80
N LEU A 389 3.70 -12.14 -8.46
CA LEU A 389 5.03 -11.95 -7.90
C LEU A 389 5.00 -12.17 -6.39
N GLN A 390 6.06 -12.77 -5.87
CA GLN A 390 6.24 -12.98 -4.44
C GLN A 390 6.41 -11.63 -3.73
N ASP A 391 5.69 -11.45 -2.63
CA ASP A 391 5.79 -10.28 -1.78
C ASP A 391 5.62 -10.71 -0.32
N THR A 392 6.74 -10.80 0.38
CA THR A 392 6.81 -11.23 1.78
C THR A 392 7.23 -10.09 2.70
N ASN A 393 7.31 -8.87 2.18
CA ASN A 393 7.93 -7.74 2.85
C ASN A 393 9.38 -8.05 3.28
N ASN A 394 10.10 -8.80 2.45
CA ASN A 394 11.51 -9.13 2.67
C ASN A 394 12.25 -9.21 1.33
N SER A 395 12.91 -8.13 0.96
CA SER A 395 13.61 -8.03 -0.33
C SER A 395 14.71 -9.08 -0.50
N SER A 396 15.29 -9.62 0.58
CA SER A 396 16.27 -10.71 0.49
C SER A 396 15.62 -12.04 0.03
N GLU A 397 14.36 -12.25 0.38
CA GLU A 397 13.59 -13.42 -0.02
C GLU A 397 12.90 -13.21 -1.37
N ASP A 398 12.45 -11.99 -1.66
CA ASP A 398 11.60 -11.68 -2.80
C ASP A 398 12.40 -11.43 -4.08
N PHE A 399 13.63 -10.95 -3.99
CA PHE A 399 14.43 -10.57 -5.15
C PHE A 399 15.61 -11.49 -5.44
N ARG A 400 16.09 -11.41 -6.67
CA ARG A 400 17.36 -11.97 -7.12
C ARG A 400 18.06 -11.02 -8.07
N ALA A 401 19.39 -11.04 -8.07
CA ALA A 401 20.18 -10.34 -9.07
C ALA A 401 20.20 -11.12 -10.40
N VAL A 402 20.05 -10.42 -11.50
CA VAL A 402 20.15 -10.98 -12.87
C VAL A 402 20.90 -9.99 -13.77
N ASN A 403 21.42 -10.46 -14.88
CA ASN A 403 21.97 -9.55 -15.89
C ASN A 403 20.86 -8.72 -16.54
N LEU A 404 21.20 -7.51 -16.98
CA LEU A 404 20.27 -6.60 -17.66
C LEU A 404 19.73 -7.20 -18.96
N LYS A 405 20.60 -7.89 -19.70
CA LYS A 405 20.33 -8.62 -20.96
C LYS A 405 20.41 -10.12 -20.77
#